data_2a6f9014ac005ac6225440aab42a4060
#
_entry.id   2a6f9014ac005ac6225440aab42a4060
#
_cell.length_a   1.000
_cell.length_b   1.000
_cell.length_c   1.000
_cell.angle_alpha   90.00
_cell.angle_beta   90.00
_cell.angle_gamma   90.00
#
_symmetry.space_group_name_H-M   'P 1'
#
loop_
_entity.id
_entity.type
_entity.pdbx_description
1 polymer ?
#
loop_
_entity_poly.entity_id
_entity_poly.type
_entity_poly.pdbx_seq_one_letter_code
_entity_poly.pdbx_strand_id
1 'polypeptide(L)'
;MTKKNNNYKDSGVNVQEGQNFISDIKNKLSSTSNKFSIGTIGGFSGYIDPPKNYKDPLYALACDGVGTKLRIASLLKKYDSLGIDLVAMCVNDLIVSGAKPLAFLDYYGVSKLDRSIGKEIISGIISGCEMSGCDLVGGETAEMPNHYTDGNFDLVGFAMGVNERDGIIDGSTIAKNNCIIGLKSNGLHSNGFSLVNNIINANNLKNDIDFLEQLLAPTKIYVNEVLDLLSKYKINGMAHITAVSYTHLTLPTILLV
;
A
#
# COMPACT_ATOMS: atom_id res chain seq x y z
N MET A 1 -34.78 -35.90 8.03
CA MET A 1 -34.18 -34.59 7.58
C MET A 1 -33.36 -34.06 8.75
N THR A 2 -32.06 -34.28 8.76
CA THR A 2 -31.15 -33.72 9.76
C THR A 2 -31.04 -32.21 9.54
N LYS A 3 -31.45 -31.43 10.56
CA LYS A 3 -31.19 -29.98 10.56
C LYS A 3 -29.67 -29.76 10.45
N LYS A 4 -29.15 -29.31 9.30
CA LYS A 4 -27.82 -28.72 9.23
C LYS A 4 -27.82 -27.52 10.17
N ASN A 5 -27.05 -27.58 11.24
CA ASN A 5 -26.75 -26.39 12.03
C ASN A 5 -25.91 -25.47 11.14
N ASN A 6 -26.55 -24.49 10.54
CA ASN A 6 -25.86 -23.45 9.79
C ASN A 6 -25.04 -22.58 10.77
N ASN A 7 -23.76 -22.84 10.91
CA ASN A 7 -22.84 -22.01 11.67
C ASN A 7 -21.84 -21.36 10.69
N TYR A 8 -21.11 -20.35 11.15
CA TYR A 8 -20.12 -19.63 10.34
C TYR A 8 -19.08 -20.54 9.69
N LYS A 9 -18.66 -21.60 10.41
CA LYS A 9 -17.67 -22.57 9.94
C LYS A 9 -18.18 -23.37 8.74
N ASP A 10 -19.47 -23.76 8.77
CA ASP A 10 -20.11 -24.47 7.66
C ASP A 10 -20.34 -23.57 6.45
N SER A 11 -20.32 -22.25 6.64
CA SER A 11 -20.40 -21.24 5.59
C SER A 11 -19.01 -20.85 5.01
N GLY A 12 -17.93 -21.48 5.49
CA GLY A 12 -16.57 -21.26 5.00
C GLY A 12 -15.78 -20.17 5.74
N VAL A 13 -16.35 -19.60 6.83
CA VAL A 13 -15.68 -18.55 7.63
C VAL A 13 -15.19 -19.16 8.95
N ASN A 14 -13.88 -19.05 9.23
CA ASN A 14 -13.27 -19.58 10.45
C ASN A 14 -12.91 -18.47 11.45
N VAL A 15 -13.87 -18.11 12.30
CA VAL A 15 -13.70 -17.05 13.32
C VAL A 15 -12.47 -17.27 14.21
N GLN A 16 -12.15 -18.53 14.58
CA GLN A 16 -11.01 -18.84 15.43
C GLN A 16 -9.67 -18.54 14.72
N GLU A 17 -9.57 -18.86 13.43
CA GLU A 17 -8.38 -18.54 12.64
C GLU A 17 -8.20 -17.02 12.50
N GLY A 18 -9.28 -16.27 12.30
CA GLY A 18 -9.26 -14.82 12.31
C GLY A 18 -8.73 -14.24 13.63
N GLN A 19 -9.21 -14.74 14.77
CA GLN A 19 -8.74 -14.33 16.11
C GLN A 19 -7.25 -14.67 16.33
N ASN A 20 -6.83 -15.85 15.92
CA ASN A 20 -5.43 -16.26 16.00
C ASN A 20 -4.54 -15.38 15.12
N PHE A 21 -5.02 -15.02 13.93
CA PHE A 21 -4.30 -14.12 13.03
C PHE A 21 -4.12 -12.71 13.61
N ILE A 22 -5.17 -12.12 14.20
CA ILE A 22 -5.09 -10.85 14.92
C ILE A 22 -4.09 -10.92 16.08
N SER A 23 -4.05 -12.05 16.82
CA SER A 23 -3.06 -12.23 17.88
C SER A 23 -1.62 -12.24 17.35
N ASP A 24 -1.37 -12.86 16.20
CA ASP A 24 -0.06 -12.86 15.55
C ASP A 24 0.36 -11.44 15.14
N ILE A 25 -0.58 -10.65 14.59
CA ILE A 25 -0.33 -9.25 14.22
C ILE A 25 0.05 -8.42 15.46
N LYS A 26 -0.72 -8.55 16.55
CA LYS A 26 -0.45 -7.84 17.82
C LYS A 26 0.95 -8.16 18.36
N ASN A 27 1.32 -9.44 18.36
CA ASN A 27 2.64 -9.87 18.84
C ASN A 27 3.76 -9.28 18.00
N LYS A 28 3.59 -9.18 16.70
CA LYS A 28 4.58 -8.61 15.80
C LYS A 28 4.70 -7.09 15.97
N LEU A 29 3.59 -6.39 16.10
CA LEU A 29 3.56 -4.94 16.32
C LEU A 29 4.08 -4.53 17.68
N SER A 30 3.98 -5.37 18.70
CA SER A 30 4.55 -5.07 20.03
C SER A 30 6.07 -4.90 20.01
N SER A 31 6.74 -5.39 18.98
CA SER A 31 8.19 -5.20 18.75
C SER A 31 8.54 -3.96 17.94
N THR A 32 7.55 -3.25 17.39
CA THR A 32 7.76 -2.01 16.62
C THR A 32 7.53 -0.78 17.50
N SER A 33 8.25 0.31 17.24
CA SER A 33 8.01 1.56 17.95
C SER A 33 6.90 2.36 17.28
N ASN A 34 5.75 2.47 17.94
CA ASN A 34 4.69 3.37 17.50
C ASN A 34 5.13 4.82 17.69
N LYS A 35 4.98 5.64 16.65
CA LYS A 35 5.34 7.07 16.66
C LYS A 35 4.13 7.96 16.91
N PHE A 36 2.98 7.57 16.41
CA PHE A 36 1.76 8.36 16.41
C PHE A 36 0.57 7.62 17.00
N SER A 37 0.53 6.28 16.90
CA SER A 37 -0.63 5.50 17.32
C SER A 37 -0.78 5.42 18.84
N ILE A 38 -2.04 5.49 19.30
CA ILE A 38 -2.42 5.35 20.71
C ILE A 38 -3.18 4.03 20.87
N GLY A 39 -2.74 3.21 21.81
CA GLY A 39 -3.39 1.93 22.12
C GLY A 39 -2.85 0.76 21.29
N THR A 40 -3.66 -0.27 21.14
CA THR A 40 -3.29 -1.52 20.45
C THR A 40 -4.26 -1.84 19.32
N ILE A 41 -3.77 -2.48 18.26
CA ILE A 41 -4.60 -2.98 17.16
C ILE A 41 -5.64 -4.01 17.66
N GLY A 42 -6.81 -4.02 16.99
CA GLY A 42 -7.91 -4.97 17.23
C GLY A 42 -9.07 -4.40 18.03
N GLY A 43 -9.15 -3.06 18.14
CA GLY A 43 -10.37 -2.35 18.48
C GLY A 43 -11.21 -2.04 17.22
N PHE A 44 -12.34 -1.36 17.39
CA PHE A 44 -13.19 -0.93 16.27
C PHE A 44 -12.58 0.24 15.48
N SER A 45 -11.62 0.97 16.05
CA SER A 45 -10.92 2.08 15.42
C SER A 45 -9.49 2.18 15.93
N GLY A 46 -8.58 2.70 15.10
CA GLY A 46 -7.25 3.14 15.50
C GLY A 46 -7.25 4.62 15.86
N TYR A 47 -6.48 5.00 16.88
CA TYR A 47 -6.28 6.39 17.25
C TYR A 47 -4.84 6.81 17.01
N ILE A 48 -4.66 8.05 16.58
CA ILE A 48 -3.35 8.68 16.45
C ILE A 48 -3.31 9.99 17.25
N ASP A 49 -2.17 10.26 17.87
CA ASP A 49 -1.91 11.56 18.51
C ASP A 49 -1.57 12.58 17.43
N PRO A 50 -2.32 13.69 17.28
CA PRO A 50 -2.03 14.70 16.30
C PRO A 50 -0.62 15.28 16.51
N PRO A 51 0.19 15.42 15.45
CA PRO A 51 1.52 16.01 15.61
C PRO A 51 1.42 17.48 16.03
N LYS A 52 2.15 17.85 17.10
CA LYS A 52 2.05 19.16 17.75
C LYS A 52 2.91 20.26 17.10
N ASN A 53 3.71 19.91 16.11
CA ASN A 53 4.65 20.82 15.45
C ASN A 53 4.09 21.50 14.18
N TYR A 54 2.80 21.36 13.93
CA TYR A 54 2.08 22.03 12.83
C TYR A 54 1.25 23.19 13.39
N LYS A 55 1.23 24.32 12.63
CA LYS A 55 0.48 25.54 13.01
C LYS A 55 -0.95 25.53 12.47
N ASP A 56 -1.11 25.12 11.21
CA ASP A 56 -2.40 25.00 10.53
C ASP A 56 -2.43 23.66 9.74
N PRO A 57 -2.51 22.52 10.47
CA PRO A 57 -2.39 21.20 9.87
C PRO A 57 -3.59 20.85 9.00
N LEU A 58 -3.30 20.26 7.84
CA LEU A 58 -4.26 19.56 7.00
C LEU A 58 -3.93 18.07 6.96
N TYR A 59 -4.97 17.25 6.97
CA TYR A 59 -4.83 15.81 6.80
C TYR A 59 -5.12 15.43 5.35
N ALA A 60 -4.16 14.74 4.74
CA ALA A 60 -4.28 14.14 3.41
C ALA A 60 -4.60 12.66 3.57
N LEU A 61 -5.44 12.14 2.68
CA LEU A 61 -5.84 10.73 2.65
C LEU A 61 -5.53 10.16 1.26
N ALA A 62 -4.98 8.95 1.22
CA ALA A 62 -4.75 8.21 0.00
C ALA A 62 -5.27 6.77 0.16
N CYS A 63 -5.76 6.19 -0.94
CA CYS A 63 -6.22 4.82 -0.99
C CYS A 63 -5.76 4.20 -2.31
N ASP A 64 -5.08 3.07 -2.24
CA ASP A 64 -4.64 2.33 -3.42
C ASP A 64 -4.54 0.83 -3.11
N GLY A 65 -4.36 0.01 -4.15
CA GLY A 65 -4.18 -1.44 -4.05
C GLY A 65 -2.93 -1.92 -4.78
N VAL A 66 -2.53 -3.16 -4.50
CA VAL A 66 -1.40 -3.79 -5.20
C VAL A 66 -1.78 -4.18 -6.64
N GLY A 67 -3.06 -4.45 -6.89
CA GLY A 67 -3.56 -4.81 -8.20
C GLY A 67 -3.06 -6.17 -8.71
N THR A 68 -2.97 -6.33 -10.02
CA THR A 68 -2.75 -7.64 -10.67
C THR A 68 -1.33 -8.20 -10.53
N LYS A 69 -0.41 -7.51 -9.86
CA LYS A 69 0.88 -8.06 -9.40
C LYS A 69 0.67 -9.24 -8.45
N LEU A 70 -0.43 -9.25 -7.67
CA LEU A 70 -0.83 -10.35 -6.78
C LEU A 70 -0.84 -11.72 -7.49
N ARG A 71 -1.15 -11.76 -8.78
CA ARG A 71 -1.19 -13.02 -9.56
C ARG A 71 0.20 -13.65 -9.72
N ILE A 72 1.24 -12.83 -9.86
CA ILE A 72 2.63 -13.31 -9.97
C ILE A 72 3.10 -13.81 -8.60
N ALA A 73 2.79 -13.09 -7.53
CA ALA A 73 3.07 -13.51 -6.17
C ALA A 73 2.43 -14.87 -5.84
N SER A 74 1.16 -15.06 -6.22
CA SER A 74 0.45 -16.34 -6.07
C SER A 74 1.08 -17.46 -6.89
N LEU A 75 1.53 -17.17 -8.12
CA LEU A 75 2.20 -18.13 -8.99
C LEU A 75 3.53 -18.62 -8.38
N LEU A 76 4.30 -17.70 -7.80
CA LEU A 76 5.59 -17.99 -7.16
C LEU A 76 5.46 -18.42 -5.70
N LYS A 77 4.27 -18.26 -5.09
CA LYS A 77 4.03 -18.43 -3.63
C LYS A 77 4.99 -17.58 -2.78
N LYS A 78 5.22 -16.33 -3.20
CA LYS A 78 6.07 -15.34 -2.54
C LYS A 78 5.23 -14.09 -2.24
N TYR A 79 5.00 -13.78 -0.98
CA TYR A 79 4.04 -12.77 -0.57
C TYR A 79 4.65 -11.65 0.28
N ASP A 80 5.90 -11.79 0.70
CA ASP A 80 6.60 -10.92 1.64
C ASP A 80 6.77 -9.47 1.13
N SER A 81 6.95 -9.27 -0.18
CA SER A 81 7.09 -7.94 -0.78
C SER A 81 5.76 -7.20 -0.96
N LEU A 82 4.62 -7.93 -1.01
CA LEU A 82 3.31 -7.33 -1.34
C LEU A 82 2.84 -6.28 -0.34
N GLY A 83 3.14 -6.48 0.95
CA GLY A 83 2.82 -5.52 1.99
C GLY A 83 3.60 -4.22 1.82
N ILE A 84 4.88 -4.30 1.39
CA ILE A 84 5.69 -3.13 1.05
C ILE A 84 5.10 -2.42 -0.17
N ASP A 85 4.71 -3.17 -1.21
CA ASP A 85 4.04 -2.62 -2.38
C ASP A 85 2.78 -1.83 -1.98
N LEU A 86 1.94 -2.42 -1.14
CA LEU A 86 0.70 -1.80 -0.69
C LEU A 86 0.93 -0.47 0.02
N VAL A 87 1.85 -0.45 0.99
CA VAL A 87 2.19 0.78 1.72
C VAL A 87 2.78 1.81 0.78
N ALA A 88 3.72 1.40 -0.08
CA ALA A 88 4.39 2.28 -1.02
C ALA A 88 3.42 3.01 -1.96
N MET A 89 2.42 2.30 -2.51
CA MET A 89 1.41 2.90 -3.39
C MET A 89 0.68 4.05 -2.71
N CYS A 90 0.27 3.87 -1.45
CA CYS A 90 -0.46 4.89 -0.71
C CYS A 90 0.44 6.03 -0.20
N VAL A 91 1.60 5.72 0.40
CA VAL A 91 2.43 6.76 1.01
C VAL A 91 3.19 7.60 -0.02
N ASN A 92 3.50 7.04 -1.19
CA ASN A 92 4.08 7.80 -2.29
C ASN A 92 3.06 8.80 -2.87
N ASP A 93 1.77 8.47 -2.89
CA ASP A 93 0.72 9.41 -3.28
C ASP A 93 0.53 10.54 -2.26
N LEU A 94 0.69 10.26 -0.97
CA LEU A 94 0.68 11.30 0.06
C LEU A 94 1.86 12.24 -0.09
N ILE A 95 3.08 11.70 -0.23
CA ILE A 95 4.29 12.53 -0.20
C ILE A 95 4.43 13.44 -1.43
N VAL A 96 3.88 13.08 -2.59
CA VAL A 96 3.91 13.97 -3.77
C VAL A 96 3.06 15.23 -3.61
N SER A 97 2.11 15.23 -2.68
CA SER A 97 1.37 16.44 -2.26
C SER A 97 2.06 17.20 -1.13
N GLY A 98 3.21 16.71 -0.64
CA GLY A 98 3.95 17.28 0.50
C GLY A 98 3.50 16.72 1.85
N ALA A 99 2.53 15.81 1.90
CA ALA A 99 1.99 15.28 3.15
C ALA A 99 2.90 14.18 3.72
N LYS A 100 3.33 14.35 4.97
CA LYS A 100 4.08 13.35 5.73
C LYS A 100 3.14 12.24 6.20
N PRO A 101 3.39 10.97 5.89
CA PRO A 101 2.59 9.85 6.37
C PRO A 101 2.59 9.75 7.91
N LEU A 102 1.43 9.44 8.50
CA LEU A 102 1.21 9.26 9.94
C LEU A 102 0.68 7.88 10.28
N ALA A 103 -0.33 7.43 9.55
CA ALA A 103 -1.06 6.21 9.84
C ALA A 103 -1.41 5.44 8.58
N PHE A 104 -1.51 4.13 8.73
CA PHE A 104 -1.89 3.19 7.68
C PHE A 104 -2.93 2.20 8.18
N LEU A 105 -3.87 1.86 7.30
CA LEU A 105 -4.86 0.81 7.46
C LEU A 105 -4.79 -0.10 6.23
N ASP A 106 -5.00 -1.41 6.42
CA ASP A 106 -5.11 -2.36 5.33
C ASP A 106 -6.48 -3.02 5.27
N TYR A 107 -6.86 -3.47 4.08
CA TYR A 107 -7.96 -4.39 3.86
C TYR A 107 -7.43 -5.60 3.08
N TYR A 108 -7.54 -6.78 3.69
CA TYR A 108 -7.15 -8.05 3.11
C TYR A 108 -8.39 -8.92 2.87
N GLY A 109 -8.88 -8.95 1.63
CA GLY A 109 -10.02 -9.74 1.21
C GLY A 109 -9.59 -11.07 0.59
N VAL A 110 -10.07 -12.21 1.11
CA VAL A 110 -9.67 -13.55 0.69
C VAL A 110 -10.87 -14.48 0.50
N SER A 111 -10.73 -15.52 -0.32
CA SER A 111 -11.70 -16.61 -0.36
C SER A 111 -11.72 -17.40 0.96
N LYS A 112 -10.52 -17.74 1.46
CA LYS A 112 -10.28 -18.44 2.72
C LYS A 112 -8.94 -17.98 3.28
N LEU A 113 -8.90 -17.69 4.58
CA LEU A 113 -7.70 -17.21 5.25
C LEU A 113 -6.66 -18.35 5.36
N ASP A 114 -5.49 -18.12 4.73
CA ASP A 114 -4.26 -18.84 5.02
C ASP A 114 -3.40 -17.96 5.94
N ARG A 115 -3.24 -18.38 7.19
CA ARG A 115 -2.47 -17.63 8.20
C ARG A 115 -1.00 -17.43 7.84
N SER A 116 -0.39 -18.38 7.14
CA SER A 116 1.02 -18.26 6.74
C SER A 116 1.20 -17.15 5.71
N ILE A 117 0.36 -17.13 4.68
CA ILE A 117 0.34 -16.08 3.66
C ILE A 117 0.01 -14.73 4.29
N GLY A 118 -1.05 -14.67 5.11
CA GLY A 118 -1.43 -13.44 5.81
C GLY A 118 -0.30 -12.86 6.66
N LYS A 119 0.47 -13.71 7.37
CA LYS A 119 1.64 -13.28 8.16
C LYS A 119 2.74 -12.67 7.30
N GLU A 120 3.04 -13.23 6.13
CA GLU A 120 4.01 -12.67 5.20
C GLU A 120 3.57 -11.29 4.71
N ILE A 121 2.31 -11.16 4.28
CA ILE A 121 1.73 -9.90 3.80
C ILE A 121 1.78 -8.83 4.89
N ILE A 122 1.26 -9.11 6.09
CA ILE A 122 1.27 -8.15 7.21
C ILE A 122 2.70 -7.79 7.63
N SER A 123 3.64 -8.74 7.54
CA SER A 123 5.04 -8.45 7.78
C SER A 123 5.60 -7.43 6.81
N GLY A 124 5.25 -7.56 5.53
CA GLY A 124 5.59 -6.57 4.51
C GLY A 124 4.94 -5.21 4.77
N ILE A 125 3.66 -5.18 5.21
CA ILE A 125 2.96 -3.93 5.58
C ILE A 125 3.68 -3.24 6.74
N ILE A 126 4.01 -3.96 7.80
CA ILE A 126 4.74 -3.42 8.95
C ILE A 126 6.09 -2.82 8.49
N SER A 127 6.85 -3.57 7.68
CA SER A 127 8.13 -3.09 7.13
C SER A 127 7.95 -1.83 6.28
N GLY A 128 6.93 -1.79 5.42
CA GLY A 128 6.60 -0.61 4.62
C GLY A 128 6.25 0.61 5.48
N CYS A 129 5.48 0.42 6.55
CA CYS A 129 5.16 1.46 7.53
C CYS A 129 6.42 1.97 8.24
N GLU A 130 7.31 1.09 8.68
CA GLU A 130 8.59 1.47 9.28
C GLU A 130 9.46 2.28 8.31
N MET A 131 9.58 1.84 7.05
CA MET A 131 10.32 2.54 5.99
C MET A 131 9.77 3.93 5.69
N SER A 132 8.45 4.10 5.73
CA SER A 132 7.77 5.38 5.47
C SER A 132 7.61 6.25 6.72
N GLY A 133 7.89 5.70 7.90
CA GLY A 133 7.80 6.40 9.16
C GLY A 133 6.37 6.67 9.64
N CYS A 134 5.40 5.87 9.21
CA CYS A 134 4.02 5.87 9.70
C CYS A 134 3.73 4.64 10.56
N ASP A 135 2.60 4.62 11.25
CA ASP A 135 2.16 3.50 12.07
C ASP A 135 1.04 2.71 11.39
N LEU A 136 1.13 1.37 11.43
CA LEU A 136 -0.03 0.52 11.14
C LEU A 136 -0.98 0.59 12.34
N VAL A 137 -2.16 1.21 12.17
CA VAL A 137 -3.08 1.50 13.27
C VAL A 137 -4.30 0.59 13.31
N GLY A 138 -4.51 -0.21 12.28
CA GLY A 138 -5.62 -1.15 12.17
C GLY A 138 -5.70 -1.76 10.78
N GLY A 139 -6.77 -2.48 10.54
CA GLY A 139 -7.06 -3.10 9.26
C GLY A 139 -8.25 -4.03 9.35
N GLU A 140 -8.60 -4.67 8.24
CA GLU A 140 -9.67 -5.65 8.14
C GLU A 140 -9.20 -6.87 7.36
N THR A 141 -9.54 -8.06 7.84
CA THR A 141 -9.33 -9.31 7.11
C THR A 141 -10.69 -9.97 6.90
N ALA A 142 -11.15 -10.01 5.64
CA ALA A 142 -12.45 -10.51 5.27
C ALA A 142 -12.36 -11.85 4.53
N GLU A 143 -12.90 -12.92 5.13
CA GLU A 143 -13.14 -14.18 4.42
C GLU A 143 -14.45 -14.06 3.64
N MET A 144 -14.36 -14.15 2.31
CA MET A 144 -15.51 -14.07 1.40
C MET A 144 -15.54 -15.30 0.48
N PRO A 145 -15.95 -16.47 1.00
CA PRO A 145 -16.08 -17.68 0.20
C PRO A 145 -17.08 -17.47 -0.95
N ASN A 146 -16.78 -18.01 -2.12
CA ASN A 146 -17.55 -17.86 -3.36
C ASN A 146 -17.52 -16.44 -4.00
N HIS A 147 -16.98 -15.42 -3.34
CA HIS A 147 -16.72 -14.13 -3.95
C HIS A 147 -15.35 -14.11 -4.61
N TYR A 148 -14.33 -14.51 -3.88
CA TYR A 148 -13.01 -14.82 -4.48
C TYR A 148 -12.95 -16.31 -4.84
N THR A 149 -12.33 -16.62 -5.99
CA THR A 149 -11.95 -18.01 -6.30
C THR A 149 -10.81 -18.45 -5.39
N ASP A 150 -10.70 -19.75 -5.12
CA ASP A 150 -9.69 -20.30 -4.22
C ASP A 150 -8.27 -19.84 -4.62
N GLY A 151 -7.54 -19.33 -3.63
CA GLY A 151 -6.19 -18.79 -3.80
C GLY A 151 -6.12 -17.35 -4.32
N ASN A 152 -7.25 -16.75 -4.70
CA ASN A 152 -7.30 -15.33 -5.04
C ASN A 152 -7.61 -14.48 -3.81
N PHE A 153 -7.02 -13.29 -3.80
CA PHE A 153 -7.19 -12.31 -2.74
C PHE A 153 -7.00 -10.90 -3.29
N ASP A 154 -7.38 -9.91 -2.51
CA ASP A 154 -7.11 -8.51 -2.80
C ASP A 154 -6.50 -7.81 -1.59
N LEU A 155 -5.68 -6.80 -1.87
CA LEU A 155 -5.03 -5.96 -0.87
C LEU A 155 -5.28 -4.50 -1.21
N VAL A 156 -5.89 -3.79 -0.27
CA VAL A 156 -6.16 -2.35 -0.37
C VAL A 156 -5.58 -1.65 0.85
N GLY A 157 -4.90 -0.54 0.63
CA GLY A 157 -4.33 0.30 1.66
C GLY A 157 -5.03 1.64 1.77
N PHE A 158 -5.05 2.18 2.98
CA PHE A 158 -5.51 3.52 3.30
C PHE A 158 -4.43 4.20 4.13
N ALA A 159 -3.91 5.31 3.65
CA ALA A 159 -2.91 6.08 4.36
C ALA A 159 -3.45 7.45 4.73
N MET A 160 -3.05 7.93 5.91
CA MET A 160 -3.28 9.30 6.34
C MET A 160 -1.95 9.99 6.56
N GLY A 161 -1.83 11.20 6.05
CA GLY A 161 -0.67 12.07 6.23
C GLY A 161 -1.09 13.45 6.70
N VAL A 162 -0.09 14.27 7.06
CA VAL A 162 -0.26 15.65 7.50
C VAL A 162 0.63 16.58 6.71
N ASN A 163 0.13 17.77 6.42
CA ASN A 163 0.90 18.87 5.85
C ASN A 163 0.45 20.19 6.47
N GLU A 164 1.30 21.23 6.43
CA GLU A 164 0.85 22.61 6.63
C GLU A 164 -0.04 23.05 5.48
N ARG A 165 -1.01 23.92 5.74
CA ARG A 165 -1.92 24.42 4.68
C ARG A 165 -1.16 25.14 3.56
N ASP A 166 -0.12 25.89 3.90
CA ASP A 166 0.74 26.59 2.95
C ASP A 166 1.86 25.72 2.36
N GLY A 167 1.98 24.46 2.85
CA GLY A 167 2.93 23.47 2.38
C GLY A 167 2.41 22.53 1.29
N ILE A 168 1.15 22.71 0.83
CA ILE A 168 0.56 21.84 -0.21
C ILE A 168 1.31 22.02 -1.52
N ILE A 169 1.69 20.88 -2.13
CA ILE A 169 2.33 20.85 -3.44
C ILE A 169 1.31 20.35 -4.46
N ASP A 170 0.73 21.28 -5.22
CA ASP A 170 -0.35 21.03 -6.19
C ASP A 170 0.07 21.34 -7.64
N GLY A 171 1.33 21.73 -7.84
CA GLY A 171 1.85 22.11 -9.16
C GLY A 171 1.50 23.53 -9.62
N SER A 172 0.71 24.30 -8.86
CA SER A 172 0.28 25.64 -9.23
C SER A 172 1.44 26.64 -9.40
N THR A 173 2.58 26.34 -8.77
CA THR A 173 3.80 27.17 -8.86
C THR A 173 4.81 26.70 -9.90
N ILE A 174 4.48 25.68 -10.71
CA ILE A 174 5.34 25.22 -11.79
C ILE A 174 5.44 26.31 -12.86
N ALA A 175 6.67 26.64 -13.26
CA ALA A 175 6.95 27.70 -14.23
C ALA A 175 7.91 27.21 -15.34
N LYS A 176 7.91 27.93 -16.45
CA LYS A 176 8.90 27.75 -17.53
C LYS A 176 10.31 27.85 -16.95
N ASN A 177 11.21 26.95 -17.36
CA ASN A 177 12.58 26.83 -16.90
C ASN A 177 12.76 26.22 -15.52
N ASN A 178 11.72 25.60 -14.91
CA ASN A 178 11.94 24.74 -13.76
C ASN A 178 12.78 23.52 -14.18
N CYS A 179 13.63 23.06 -13.26
CA CYS A 179 14.41 21.83 -13.44
C CYS A 179 13.53 20.62 -13.14
N ILE A 180 13.59 19.60 -13.99
CA ILE A 180 12.91 18.32 -13.77
C ILE A 180 13.93 17.33 -13.25
N ILE A 181 13.59 16.66 -12.14
CA ILE A 181 14.44 15.66 -11.49
C ILE A 181 13.65 14.33 -11.42
N GLY A 182 14.27 13.23 -11.85
CA GLY A 182 13.71 11.90 -11.73
C GLY A 182 14.38 11.11 -10.61
N LEU A 183 13.58 10.48 -9.76
CA LEU A 183 14.05 9.48 -8.79
C LEU A 183 13.90 8.09 -9.39
N LYS A 184 14.97 7.29 -9.32
CA LYS A 184 15.02 5.94 -9.91
C LYS A 184 14.03 5.00 -9.23
N SER A 185 13.32 4.18 -10.01
CA SER A 185 12.48 3.09 -9.54
C SER A 185 13.28 1.80 -9.24
N ASN A 186 12.64 0.84 -8.55
CA ASN A 186 13.17 -0.51 -8.36
C ASN A 186 12.75 -1.49 -9.48
N GLY A 187 12.01 -1.04 -10.48
CA GLY A 187 11.43 -1.85 -11.54
C GLY A 187 10.04 -1.36 -11.92
N LEU A 188 9.15 -2.26 -12.25
CA LEU A 188 7.76 -1.95 -12.65
C LEU A 188 6.89 -1.49 -11.47
N HIS A 189 7.36 -1.66 -10.23
CA HIS A 189 6.60 -1.41 -9.01
C HIS A 189 5.31 -2.26 -8.95
N SER A 190 4.13 -1.63 -8.85
CA SER A 190 2.84 -2.33 -8.80
C SER A 190 1.93 -1.99 -9.99
N ASN A 191 2.46 -1.33 -11.03
CA ASN A 191 1.67 -0.83 -12.15
C ASN A 191 1.94 -1.58 -13.45
N GLY A 192 0.95 -1.60 -14.36
CA GLY A 192 1.07 -2.25 -15.67
C GLY A 192 0.98 -3.78 -15.66
N PHE A 193 0.71 -4.41 -14.53
CA PHE A 193 0.74 -5.86 -14.39
C PHE A 193 -0.36 -6.61 -15.16
N SER A 194 -1.45 -5.96 -15.53
CA SER A 194 -2.43 -6.56 -16.45
C SER A 194 -1.79 -6.85 -17.82
N LEU A 195 -1.01 -5.91 -18.36
CA LEU A 195 -0.25 -6.11 -19.59
C LEU A 195 0.85 -7.16 -19.41
N VAL A 196 1.60 -7.09 -18.29
CA VAL A 196 2.65 -8.05 -17.95
C VAL A 196 2.09 -9.48 -17.90
N ASN A 197 0.97 -9.69 -17.22
CA ASN A 197 0.31 -11.00 -17.16
C ASN A 197 -0.10 -11.51 -18.55
N ASN A 198 -0.56 -10.62 -19.45
CA ASN A 198 -0.87 -10.99 -20.83
C ASN A 198 0.39 -11.41 -21.60
N ILE A 199 1.51 -10.69 -21.43
CA ILE A 199 2.80 -11.01 -22.05
C ILE A 199 3.31 -12.37 -21.55
N ILE A 200 3.25 -12.61 -20.23
CA ILE A 200 3.64 -13.90 -19.61
C ILE A 200 2.84 -15.05 -20.22
N ASN A 201 1.52 -14.87 -20.35
CA ASN A 201 0.65 -15.90 -20.92
C ASN A 201 0.94 -16.13 -22.42
N ALA A 202 1.07 -15.06 -23.21
CA ALA A 202 1.29 -15.13 -24.65
C ALA A 202 2.63 -15.78 -25.02
N ASN A 203 3.66 -15.61 -24.19
CA ASN A 203 5.01 -16.12 -24.43
C ASN A 203 5.38 -17.35 -23.59
N ASN A 204 4.40 -17.95 -22.88
CA ASN A 204 4.61 -19.13 -22.03
C ASN A 204 5.70 -18.96 -20.95
N LEU A 205 5.85 -17.75 -20.37
CA LEU A 205 6.90 -17.41 -19.41
C LEU A 205 6.56 -17.80 -17.96
N LYS A 206 5.48 -18.54 -17.72
CA LYS A 206 5.07 -18.95 -16.36
C LYS A 206 6.09 -19.80 -15.60
N ASN A 207 7.00 -20.45 -16.32
CA ASN A 207 8.04 -21.31 -15.76
C ASN A 207 9.42 -20.62 -15.71
N ASP A 208 9.53 -19.38 -16.18
CA ASP A 208 10.76 -18.59 -16.06
C ASP A 208 10.78 -17.90 -14.68
N ILE A 209 11.26 -18.66 -13.70
CA ILE A 209 11.24 -18.25 -12.31
C ILE A 209 12.08 -16.98 -12.10
N ASP A 210 13.27 -16.91 -12.68
CA ASP A 210 14.18 -15.76 -12.53
C ASP A 210 13.55 -14.48 -13.08
N PHE A 211 12.87 -14.57 -14.22
CA PHE A 211 12.14 -13.44 -14.78
C PHE A 211 10.97 -13.02 -13.88
N LEU A 212 10.16 -13.99 -13.42
CA LEU A 212 9.00 -13.71 -12.55
C LEU A 212 9.43 -13.11 -11.20
N GLU A 213 10.55 -13.55 -10.62
CA GLU A 213 11.09 -12.99 -9.38
C GLU A 213 11.51 -11.52 -9.54
N GLN A 214 12.11 -11.15 -10.66
CA GLN A 214 12.44 -9.75 -10.95
C GLN A 214 11.20 -8.85 -11.00
N LEU A 215 10.05 -9.39 -11.44
CA LEU A 215 8.78 -8.67 -11.45
C LEU A 215 8.20 -8.44 -10.05
N LEU A 216 8.63 -9.23 -9.04
CA LEU A 216 8.20 -9.05 -7.65
C LEU A 216 9.04 -8.04 -6.87
N ALA A 217 10.06 -7.42 -7.50
CA ALA A 217 10.80 -6.35 -6.84
C ALA A 217 9.83 -5.34 -6.20
N PRO A 218 9.95 -5.06 -4.88
CA PRO A 218 8.98 -4.23 -4.19
C PRO A 218 9.02 -2.79 -4.70
N THR A 219 7.87 -2.15 -4.67
CA THR A 219 7.72 -0.73 -4.97
C THR A 219 8.60 0.09 -4.02
N LYS A 220 9.42 0.98 -4.57
CA LYS A 220 10.26 1.85 -3.76
C LYS A 220 9.41 2.86 -2.99
N ILE A 221 9.69 3.01 -1.70
CA ILE A 221 9.13 4.06 -0.85
C ILE A 221 10.06 5.26 -0.91
N TYR A 222 9.55 6.41 -1.35
CA TYR A 222 10.33 7.64 -1.55
C TYR A 222 10.19 8.66 -0.42
N VAL A 223 9.44 8.32 0.62
CA VAL A 223 9.05 9.28 1.69
C VAL A 223 10.23 9.97 2.31
N ASN A 224 11.25 9.23 2.74
CA ASN A 224 12.40 9.81 3.44
C ASN A 224 13.24 10.72 2.53
N GLU A 225 13.50 10.29 1.29
CA GLU A 225 14.24 11.09 0.31
C GLU A 225 13.50 12.39 -0.03
N VAL A 226 12.16 12.31 -0.19
CA VAL A 226 11.36 13.50 -0.53
C VAL A 226 11.23 14.43 0.68
N LEU A 227 11.01 13.93 1.89
CA LEU A 227 10.99 14.76 3.11
C LEU A 227 12.33 15.48 3.32
N ASP A 228 13.46 14.82 3.07
CA ASP A 228 14.78 15.44 3.13
C ASP A 228 14.93 16.56 2.08
N LEU A 229 14.46 16.32 0.85
CA LEU A 229 14.45 17.35 -0.21
C LEU A 229 13.56 18.54 0.17
N LEU A 230 12.35 18.30 0.68
CA LEU A 230 11.42 19.36 1.08
C LEU A 230 11.95 20.20 2.24
N SER A 231 12.77 19.60 3.11
CA SER A 231 13.42 20.34 4.20
C SER A 231 14.49 21.36 3.72
N LYS A 232 15.02 21.18 2.51
CA LYS A 232 16.16 21.93 1.96
C LYS A 232 15.79 22.83 0.78
N TYR A 233 14.77 22.44 0.02
CA TYR A 233 14.45 23.05 -1.26
C TYR A 233 12.94 23.28 -1.39
N LYS A 234 12.59 24.37 -2.09
CA LYS A 234 11.22 24.59 -2.54
C LYS A 234 10.96 23.74 -3.78
N ILE A 235 9.98 22.85 -3.69
CA ILE A 235 9.53 21.99 -4.79
C ILE A 235 8.20 22.55 -5.32
N ASN A 236 8.12 22.79 -6.63
CA ASN A 236 6.96 23.41 -7.26
C ASN A 236 5.89 22.39 -7.69
N GLY A 237 6.26 21.11 -7.84
CA GLY A 237 5.35 20.03 -8.17
C GLY A 237 6.07 18.69 -8.13
N MET A 238 5.33 17.65 -7.89
CA MET A 238 5.80 16.26 -7.90
C MET A 238 4.76 15.35 -8.56
N ALA A 239 5.19 14.19 -9.06
CA ALA A 239 4.30 13.15 -9.54
C ALA A 239 4.85 11.77 -9.18
N HIS A 240 4.00 10.92 -8.66
CA HIS A 240 4.25 9.50 -8.51
C HIS A 240 3.87 8.82 -9.83
N ILE A 241 4.87 8.30 -10.56
CA ILE A 241 4.65 7.73 -11.90
C ILE A 241 4.03 6.35 -11.76
N THR A 242 2.71 6.28 -11.94
CA THR A 242 1.86 5.10 -11.92
C THR A 242 1.06 4.97 -13.22
N ALA A 243 0.03 4.11 -13.31
CA ALA A 243 -0.69 3.83 -14.54
C ALA A 243 -1.35 5.06 -15.20
N VAL A 244 -1.82 6.03 -14.40
CA VAL A 244 -2.54 7.23 -14.88
C VAL A 244 -1.92 8.55 -14.43
N SER A 245 -0.75 8.50 -13.84
CA SER A 245 -0.10 9.67 -13.21
C SER A 245 0.20 10.81 -14.16
N TYR A 246 0.48 10.53 -15.44
CA TYR A 246 0.71 11.61 -16.41
C TYR A 246 -0.57 12.36 -16.80
N THR A 247 -1.76 11.88 -16.48
CA THR A 247 -2.98 12.70 -16.63
C THR A 247 -3.01 13.86 -15.64
N HIS A 248 -2.31 13.74 -14.51
CA HIS A 248 -2.11 14.82 -13.53
C HIS A 248 -0.93 15.72 -13.90
N LEU A 249 0.00 15.25 -14.72
CA LEU A 249 1.12 16.03 -15.27
C LEU A 249 0.74 16.80 -16.53
N THR A 250 -0.40 16.56 -17.13
CA THR A 250 -0.88 17.33 -18.28
C THR A 250 -1.22 18.73 -17.81
N LEU A 251 -0.20 19.56 -17.73
CA LEU A 251 -0.40 21.00 -17.85
C LEU A 251 -1.22 21.27 -19.12
N PRO A 252 -2.06 22.31 -19.14
CA PRO A 252 -2.83 22.71 -20.34
C PRO A 252 -2.01 22.90 -21.62
N THR A 253 -0.68 22.82 -21.50
CA THR A 253 0.32 23.00 -22.56
C THR A 253 0.70 21.73 -23.32
N ILE A 254 0.25 20.52 -22.94
CA ILE A 254 0.55 19.27 -23.65
C ILE A 254 -0.58 18.88 -24.63
N LEU A 255 -1.42 19.81 -24.98
CA LEU A 255 -2.46 19.60 -25.99
C LEU A 255 -1.97 19.82 -27.44
N LEU A 256 -0.69 19.69 -27.70
CA LEU A 256 -0.15 19.88 -29.04
C LEU A 256 1.05 18.93 -29.29
N VAL A 257 0.78 17.66 -29.42
CA VAL A 257 1.47 16.78 -30.39
C VAL A 257 0.52 15.73 -30.90
#